data_a00c72a3ebba93e51155109b29bdc5b4
#
_entry.id   a00c72a3ebba93e51155109b29bdc5b4
#
_cell.length_a   1.000
_cell.length_b   1.000
_cell.length_c   1.000
_cell.angle_alpha   90.00
_cell.angle_beta   90.00
_cell.angle_gamma   90.00
#
_symmetry.space_group_name_H-M   'P 1'
#
loop_
_entity.id
_entity.type
_entity.pdbx_description
1 polymer ?
#
loop_
_entity_poly.entity_id
_entity_poly.type
_entity_poly.pdbx_seq_one_letter_code
_entity_poly.pdbx_strand_id
1 'polypeptide(L)'
;MLTACWRYLRAFTIIYAALYAGIALAALLPFTIPGSIIGMLLLFLLLGLQILPVHWVKPGCQLLIRYMALLFVPISVGVISYTDVLSAQFGPIVVSCLTSTLMVLVVVGVSAERLQRPQPEQPHE
;
A
#
# COMPACT_ATOMS: atom_id res chain seq x y z
N MET A 1 -11.84 8.97 -26.22
CA MET A 1 -10.73 8.04 -25.94
C MET A 1 -9.43 8.75 -25.56
N LEU A 2 -9.01 9.82 -26.22
CA LEU A 2 -7.80 10.58 -25.85
C LEU A 2 -7.83 11.16 -24.42
N THR A 3 -8.96 11.67 -23.97
CA THR A 3 -9.10 12.22 -22.61
C THR A 3 -8.95 11.20 -21.50
N ALA A 4 -9.39 9.94 -21.73
CA ALA A 4 -9.19 8.85 -20.80
C ALA A 4 -7.70 8.45 -20.70
N CYS A 5 -7.02 8.31 -21.85
CA CYS A 5 -5.60 8.01 -21.90
C CYS A 5 -4.76 9.08 -21.18
N TRP A 6 -5.08 10.36 -21.36
CA TRP A 6 -4.41 11.47 -20.68
C TRP A 6 -4.60 11.43 -19.16
N ARG A 7 -5.78 11.02 -18.68
CA ARG A 7 -6.05 10.87 -17.25
C ARG A 7 -5.22 9.77 -16.60
N TYR A 8 -5.09 8.63 -17.27
CA TYR A 8 -4.24 7.54 -16.79
C TYR A 8 -2.75 7.91 -16.84
N LEU A 9 -2.30 8.50 -17.94
CA LEU A 9 -0.91 8.94 -18.09
C LEU A 9 -0.51 9.89 -16.96
N ARG A 10 -1.33 10.90 -16.69
CA ARG A 10 -1.10 11.85 -15.60
C ARG A 10 -1.06 11.16 -14.24
N ALA A 11 -2.01 10.24 -13.97
CA ALA A 11 -2.06 9.52 -12.70
C ALA A 11 -0.79 8.68 -12.48
N PHE A 12 -0.35 7.95 -13.49
CA PHE A 12 0.88 7.17 -13.42
C PHE A 12 2.12 8.05 -13.27
N THR A 13 2.19 9.17 -13.97
CA THR A 13 3.31 10.12 -13.82
C THR A 13 3.43 10.63 -12.38
N ILE A 14 2.32 10.97 -11.73
CA ILE A 14 2.31 11.42 -10.34
C ILE A 14 2.74 10.30 -9.39
N ILE A 15 2.24 9.07 -9.59
CA ILE A 15 2.61 7.91 -8.77
C ILE A 15 4.10 7.60 -8.91
N TYR A 16 4.62 7.59 -10.14
CA TYR A 16 6.04 7.38 -10.39
C TYR A 16 6.91 8.51 -9.84
N ALA A 17 6.51 9.75 -9.97
CA ALA A 17 7.21 10.90 -9.39
C ALA A 17 7.30 10.78 -7.86
N ALA A 18 6.22 10.39 -7.20
CA ALA A 18 6.21 10.14 -5.76
C ALA A 18 7.11 8.96 -5.36
N LEU A 19 7.13 7.89 -6.17
CA LEU A 19 8.02 6.74 -5.96
C LEU A 19 9.50 7.14 -6.05
N TYR A 20 9.88 7.84 -7.12
CA TYR A 20 11.27 8.30 -7.29
C TYR A 20 11.69 9.30 -6.22
N ALA A 21 10.81 10.21 -5.83
CA ALA A 21 11.05 11.11 -4.69
C ALA A 21 11.24 10.31 -3.39
N GLY A 22 10.46 9.28 -3.16
CA GLY A 22 10.61 8.38 -2.02
C GLY A 22 11.94 7.61 -2.03
N ILE A 23 12.37 7.12 -3.19
CA ILE A 23 13.67 6.45 -3.35
C ILE A 23 14.83 7.44 -3.07
N ALA A 24 14.75 8.67 -3.59
CA ALA A 24 15.75 9.69 -3.35
C ALA A 24 15.82 10.08 -1.87
N LEU A 25 14.67 10.23 -1.21
CA LEU A 25 14.62 10.45 0.25
C LEU A 25 15.18 9.28 1.05
N ALA A 26 14.86 8.04 0.65
CA ALA A 26 15.40 6.84 1.28
C ALA A 26 16.93 6.80 1.24
N ALA A 27 17.53 7.23 0.13
CA ALA A 27 18.99 7.28 -0.02
C ALA A 27 19.67 8.31 0.89
N LEU A 28 18.92 9.34 1.33
CA LEU A 28 19.43 10.36 2.25
C LEU A 28 19.28 9.97 3.73
N LEU A 29 18.41 8.98 4.02
CA LEU A 29 18.17 8.52 5.38
C LEU A 29 19.18 7.41 5.77
N PRO A 30 19.73 7.44 6.98
CA PRO A 30 20.64 6.40 7.46
C PRO A 30 19.94 5.07 7.82
N PHE A 31 18.66 4.95 7.49
CA PHE A 31 17.84 3.78 7.78
C PHE A 31 17.55 2.98 6.49
N THR A 32 17.58 1.67 6.58
CA THR A 32 17.25 0.74 5.48
C THR A 32 15.73 0.61 5.28
N ILE A 33 15.05 1.72 5.00
CA ILE A 33 13.62 1.72 4.70
C ILE A 33 13.46 1.62 3.17
N PRO A 34 12.62 0.72 2.65
CA PRO A 34 12.32 0.67 1.23
C PRO A 34 11.77 2.00 0.72
N GLY A 35 12.37 2.55 -0.33
CA GLY A 35 11.97 3.85 -0.89
C GLY A 35 10.52 3.90 -1.36
N SER A 36 9.94 2.74 -1.71
CA SER A 36 8.53 2.61 -2.08
C SER A 36 7.59 2.97 -0.92
N ILE A 37 7.94 2.63 0.32
CA ILE A 37 7.16 2.97 1.51
C ILE A 37 7.19 4.48 1.74
N ILE A 38 8.37 5.10 1.63
CA ILE A 38 8.52 6.56 1.77
C ILE A 38 7.75 7.27 0.65
N GLY A 39 7.83 6.77 -0.59
CA GLY A 39 7.08 7.30 -1.72
C GLY A 39 5.56 7.23 -1.53
N MET A 40 5.08 6.13 -0.98
CA MET A 40 3.65 5.95 -0.66
C MET A 40 3.20 6.90 0.46
N LEU A 41 3.99 7.04 1.52
CA LEU A 41 3.71 8.00 2.61
C LEU A 41 3.75 9.44 2.12
N LEU A 42 4.70 9.79 1.25
CA LEU A 42 4.79 11.11 0.63
C LEU A 42 3.54 11.40 -0.21
N LEU A 43 3.13 10.45 -1.05
CA LEU A 43 1.91 10.57 -1.85
C LEU A 43 0.68 10.73 -0.95
N PHE A 44 0.57 9.93 0.10
CA PHE A 44 -0.52 10.01 1.08
C PHE A 44 -0.56 11.38 1.76
N LEU A 45 0.60 11.90 2.17
CA LEU A 45 0.70 13.22 2.80
C LEU A 45 0.28 14.35 1.83
N LEU A 46 0.73 14.29 0.57
CA LEU A 46 0.37 15.27 -0.47
C LEU A 46 -1.15 15.25 -0.77
N LEU A 47 -1.76 14.07 -0.75
CA LEU A 47 -3.22 13.94 -0.90
C LEU A 47 -3.96 14.43 0.34
N GLY A 48 -3.47 14.11 1.55
CA GLY A 48 -4.07 14.52 2.83
C GLY A 48 -4.02 16.02 3.04
N LEU A 49 -2.93 16.67 2.65
CA LEU A 49 -2.76 18.13 2.66
C LEU A 49 -3.52 18.83 1.52
N GLN A 50 -4.23 18.08 0.67
CA GLN A 50 -4.98 18.58 -0.49
C GLN A 50 -4.14 19.37 -1.52
N ILE A 51 -2.81 19.21 -1.48
CA ILE A 51 -1.89 19.79 -2.47
C ILE A 51 -2.11 19.13 -3.83
N LEU A 52 -2.39 17.83 -3.83
CA LEU A 52 -2.75 17.06 -5.02
C LEU A 52 -4.23 16.69 -4.96
N PRO A 53 -5.04 17.06 -5.95
CA PRO A 53 -6.44 16.68 -5.99
C PRO A 53 -6.56 15.16 -6.25
N VAL A 54 -7.28 14.47 -5.38
CA VAL A 54 -7.47 13.01 -5.40
C VAL A 54 -7.95 12.49 -6.77
N HIS A 55 -8.77 13.28 -7.49
CA HIS A 55 -9.29 12.88 -8.80
C HIS A 55 -8.21 12.72 -9.89
N TRP A 56 -7.00 13.26 -9.67
CA TRP A 56 -5.87 13.09 -10.59
C TRP A 56 -5.22 11.72 -10.45
N VAL A 57 -5.14 11.20 -9.24
CA VAL A 57 -4.46 9.93 -8.92
C VAL A 57 -5.44 8.76 -8.94
N LYS A 58 -6.71 9.02 -8.63
CA LYS A 58 -7.79 8.01 -8.51
C LYS A 58 -7.85 7.01 -9.68
N PRO A 59 -7.81 7.41 -10.97
CA PRO A 59 -7.90 6.45 -12.08
C PRO A 59 -6.71 5.48 -12.11
N GLY A 60 -5.50 5.95 -11.80
CA GLY A 60 -4.31 5.10 -11.71
C GLY A 60 -4.39 4.11 -10.55
N CYS A 61 -4.78 4.58 -9.37
CA CYS A 61 -4.96 3.72 -8.19
C CYS A 61 -6.03 2.67 -8.41
N GLN A 62 -7.17 3.02 -9.00
CA GLN A 62 -8.24 2.07 -9.31
C GLN A 62 -7.78 0.99 -10.29
N LEU A 63 -6.96 1.34 -11.29
CA LEU A 63 -6.40 0.38 -12.23
C LEU A 63 -5.45 -0.58 -11.51
N LEU A 64 -4.54 -0.06 -10.67
CA LEU A 64 -3.60 -0.89 -9.90
C LEU A 64 -4.34 -1.84 -8.94
N ILE A 65 -5.36 -1.36 -8.24
CA ILE A 65 -6.17 -2.19 -7.34
C ILE A 65 -6.91 -3.27 -8.13
N ARG A 66 -7.50 -2.92 -9.27
CA ARG A 66 -8.23 -3.86 -10.12
C ARG A 66 -7.35 -5.00 -10.64
N TYR A 67 -6.11 -4.69 -10.99
CA TYR A 67 -5.14 -5.66 -11.52
C TYR A 67 -4.12 -6.13 -10.50
N MET A 68 -4.34 -5.86 -9.22
CA MET A 68 -3.44 -6.25 -8.13
C MET A 68 -3.17 -7.76 -8.12
N ALA A 69 -4.21 -8.58 -8.36
CA ALA A 69 -4.05 -10.03 -8.45
C ALA A 69 -3.10 -10.46 -9.58
N LEU A 70 -3.13 -9.76 -10.71
CA LEU A 70 -2.23 -10.02 -11.84
C LEU A 70 -0.76 -9.66 -11.51
N LEU A 71 -0.53 -8.65 -10.66
CA LEU A 71 0.80 -8.27 -10.21
C LEU A 71 1.39 -9.29 -9.21
N PHE A 72 0.54 -10.06 -8.53
CA PHE A 72 1.00 -11.15 -7.66
C PHE A 72 1.59 -12.34 -8.43
N VAL A 73 1.16 -12.59 -9.67
CA VAL A 73 1.63 -13.74 -10.46
C VAL A 73 3.15 -13.71 -10.68
N PRO A 74 3.76 -12.63 -11.21
CA PRO A 74 5.21 -12.60 -11.41
C PRO A 74 6.00 -12.68 -10.10
N ILE A 75 5.47 -12.13 -9.01
CA ILE A 75 6.10 -12.21 -7.68
C ILE A 75 6.08 -13.66 -7.19
N SER A 76 4.95 -14.35 -7.31
CA SER A 76 4.81 -15.75 -6.90
C SER A 76 5.72 -16.68 -7.69
N VAL A 77 5.85 -16.45 -9.00
CA VAL A 77 6.79 -17.21 -9.86
C VAL A 77 8.23 -16.91 -9.46
N GLY A 78 8.56 -15.66 -9.14
CA GLY A 78 9.90 -15.28 -8.68
C GLY A 78 10.31 -15.97 -7.38
N VAL A 79 9.37 -16.23 -6.46
CA VAL A 79 9.63 -16.92 -5.19
C VAL A 79 10.08 -18.37 -5.42
N ILE A 80 9.63 -19.03 -6.50
CA ILE A 80 10.05 -20.40 -6.84
C ILE A 80 11.56 -20.48 -7.08
N SER A 81 12.18 -19.42 -7.56
CA SER A 81 13.63 -19.37 -7.79
C SER A 81 14.46 -19.35 -6.49
N TYR A 82 13.82 -19.14 -5.33
CA TYR A 82 14.46 -19.04 -4.02
C TYR A 82 14.06 -20.20 -3.08
N THR A 83 13.72 -21.36 -3.65
CA THR A 83 13.29 -22.55 -2.88
C THR A 83 14.30 -22.99 -1.82
N ASP A 84 15.61 -22.84 -2.11
CA ASP A 84 16.67 -23.23 -1.16
C ASP A 84 16.66 -22.35 0.09
N VAL A 85 16.46 -21.04 -0.08
CA VAL A 85 16.36 -20.08 1.03
C VAL A 85 15.06 -20.31 1.80
N LEU A 86 13.98 -20.59 1.07
CA LEU A 86 12.65 -20.83 1.66
C LEU A 86 12.64 -22.08 2.52
N SER A 87 13.26 -23.18 2.05
CA SER A 87 13.34 -24.43 2.79
C SER A 87 14.25 -24.32 4.02
N ALA A 88 15.39 -23.63 3.88
CA ALA A 88 16.32 -23.42 4.99
C ALA A 88 15.73 -22.55 6.11
N GLN A 89 14.87 -21.60 5.76
CA GLN A 89 14.27 -20.66 6.72
C GLN A 89 12.76 -20.85 6.92
N PHE A 90 12.24 -22.03 6.63
CA PHE A 90 10.81 -22.31 6.72
C PHE A 90 10.23 -22.04 8.13
N GLY A 91 10.92 -22.48 9.17
CA GLY A 91 10.50 -22.28 10.56
C GLY A 91 10.32 -20.80 10.93
N PRO A 92 11.37 -19.98 10.82
CA PRO A 92 11.28 -18.53 11.07
C PRO A 92 10.21 -17.82 10.24
N ILE A 93 10.05 -18.19 8.96
CA ILE A 93 9.04 -17.58 8.06
C ILE A 93 7.63 -17.88 8.57
N VAL A 94 7.33 -19.14 8.90
CA VAL A 94 5.99 -19.53 9.39
C VAL A 94 5.69 -18.86 10.73
N VAL A 95 6.63 -18.86 11.66
CA VAL A 95 6.44 -18.24 12.99
C VAL A 95 6.21 -16.72 12.83
N SER A 96 7.01 -16.05 12.03
CA SER A 96 6.85 -14.60 11.81
C SER A 96 5.54 -14.27 11.11
N CYS A 97 5.12 -15.06 10.11
CA CYS A 97 3.81 -14.91 9.45
C CYS A 97 2.64 -15.06 10.41
N LEU A 98 2.64 -16.11 11.24
CA LEU A 98 1.57 -16.34 12.20
C LEU A 98 1.51 -15.22 13.25
N THR A 99 2.65 -14.84 13.79
CA THR A 99 2.74 -13.79 14.81
C THR A 99 2.29 -12.43 14.26
N SER A 100 2.76 -12.05 13.07
CA SER A 100 2.36 -10.79 12.43
C SER A 100 0.88 -10.77 12.05
N THR A 101 0.35 -11.91 11.58
CA THR A 101 -1.08 -12.02 11.25
C THR A 101 -1.96 -11.84 12.48
N LEU A 102 -1.63 -12.52 13.59
CA LEU A 102 -2.35 -12.37 14.85
C LEU A 102 -2.27 -10.93 15.36
N MET A 103 -1.09 -10.33 15.31
CA MET A 103 -0.88 -8.94 15.74
C MET A 103 -1.74 -7.97 14.92
N VAL A 104 -1.73 -8.11 13.59
CA VAL A 104 -2.54 -7.27 12.70
C VAL A 104 -4.03 -7.47 12.96
N LEU A 105 -4.50 -8.72 13.11
CA LEU A 105 -5.90 -9.00 13.42
C LEU A 105 -6.36 -8.33 14.71
N VAL A 106 -5.55 -8.41 15.77
CA VAL A 106 -5.87 -7.78 17.06
C VAL A 106 -5.89 -6.26 16.92
N VAL A 107 -4.85 -5.68 16.32
CA VAL A 107 -4.74 -4.21 16.18
C VAL A 107 -5.87 -3.66 15.31
N VAL A 108 -6.14 -4.29 14.16
CA VAL A 108 -7.22 -3.85 13.25
C VAL A 108 -8.58 -4.09 13.89
N GLY A 109 -8.80 -5.24 14.54
CA GLY A 109 -10.05 -5.55 15.23
C GLY A 109 -10.38 -4.53 16.33
N VAL A 110 -9.43 -4.27 17.22
CA VAL A 110 -9.60 -3.27 18.30
C VAL A 110 -9.78 -1.86 17.74
N SER A 111 -9.04 -1.51 16.69
CA SER A 111 -9.17 -0.19 16.05
C SER A 111 -10.53 -0.03 15.39
N ALA A 112 -11.01 -1.04 14.68
CA ALA A 112 -12.33 -1.04 14.04
C ALA A 112 -13.45 -0.94 15.08
N GLU A 113 -13.37 -1.70 16.17
CA GLU A 113 -14.36 -1.64 17.26
C GLU A 113 -14.41 -0.24 17.90
N ARG A 114 -13.27 0.39 18.10
CA ARG A 114 -13.21 1.75 18.66
C ARG A 114 -13.80 2.81 17.72
N LEU A 115 -13.59 2.65 16.40
CA LEU A 115 -14.15 3.56 15.40
C LEU A 115 -15.65 3.35 15.18
N GLN A 116 -16.13 2.12 15.36
CA GLN A 116 -17.54 1.75 15.14
C GLN A 116 -18.39 1.83 16.41
N ARG A 117 -17.91 2.45 17.50
CA ARG A 117 -18.76 2.67 18.67
C ARG A 117 -20.04 3.36 18.23
N PRO A 118 -21.23 2.75 18.46
CA PRO A 118 -22.50 3.31 18.03
C PRO A 118 -22.69 4.69 18.66
N GLN A 119 -22.99 5.68 17.84
CA GLN A 119 -23.61 6.90 18.38
C GLN A 119 -24.93 6.46 19.03
N PRO A 120 -25.24 6.93 20.26
CA PRO A 120 -26.50 6.59 20.89
C PRO A 120 -27.63 6.99 19.92
N GLU A 121 -28.48 6.01 19.59
CA GLU A 121 -29.70 6.24 18.83
C GLU A 121 -30.47 7.38 19.49
N GLN A 122 -30.64 8.47 18.74
CA GLN A 122 -31.58 9.50 19.16
C GLN A 122 -32.98 8.88 19.10
N PRO A 123 -33.76 8.92 20.20
CA PRO A 123 -35.12 8.44 20.17
C PRO A 123 -35.90 9.23 19.11
N HIS A 124 -36.46 8.53 18.13
CA HIS A 124 -37.45 9.10 17.24
C HIS A 124 -38.72 9.36 18.09
N GLU A 125 -38.98 10.64 18.45
CA GLU A 125 -40.28 11.13 18.82
C GLU A 125 -41.10 11.42 17.57
#